data_e06067676cdd5409bb52114aba36a8f4
#
_entry.id   e06067676cdd5409bb52114aba36a8f4
#
_cell.length_a   1.000
_cell.length_b   1.000
_cell.length_c   1.000
_cell.angle_alpha   90.00
_cell.angle_beta   90.00
_cell.angle_gamma   90.00
#
_symmetry.space_group_name_H-M   'P 1'
#
loop_
_entity.id
_entity.type
_entity.pdbx_description
1 polymer ?
#
loop_
_entity_poly.entity_id
_entity_poly.type
_entity_poly.pdbx_seq_one_letter_code
_entity_poly.pdbx_strand_id
1 'polypeptide(L)' 'MSANKKDSNKKDSQLIIRINGEQRDKFVSLCDDLDTSAAREVRRFIKQFIEEHESENE' A
#
# COMPACT_ATOMS: atom_id res chain seq x y z
N MET A 1 11.29 11.43 -10.86
CA MET A 1 10.69 11.64 -10.82
C MET A 1 10.02 11.98 -10.57
N SER A 2 10.13 12.03 -10.37
CA SER A 2 9.46 12.35 -10.16
C SER A 2 8.63 12.77 -10.39
N ALA A 3 8.58 12.71 -10.90
CA ALA A 3 7.56 13.02 -11.42
C ALA A 3 6.49 12.98 -10.66
N ASN A 4 6.35 12.27 -10.11
CA ASN A 4 5.27 12.11 -9.44
C ASN A 4 5.00 13.12 -8.58
N LYS A 5 5.67 13.81 -8.31
CA LYS A 5 5.40 14.68 -7.52
C LYS A 5 4.46 15.57 -7.89
N LYS A 6 4.39 15.97 -8.99
CA LYS A 6 3.46 16.77 -9.38
C LYS A 6 2.27 16.15 -9.28
N ASP A 7 2.28 14.98 -9.22
CA ASP A 7 1.10 14.34 -9.14
C ASP A 7 0.56 14.45 -7.87
N SER A 8 1.12 15.11 -6.98
CA SER A 8 0.57 15.16 -5.73
C SER A 8 -0.81 15.61 -5.71
N ASN A 9 -1.24 16.31 -6.67
CA ASN A 9 -2.60 16.70 -6.58
C ASN A 9 -3.47 15.65 -7.04
N LYS A 10 -3.02 14.48 -7.46
CA LYS A 10 -3.91 13.48 -7.83
C LYS A 10 -4.43 12.84 -6.69
N LYS A 11 -5.70 12.68 -6.60
CA LYS A 11 -6.32 12.01 -5.54
C LYS A 11 -6.22 10.59 -5.70
N ASP A 12 -6.32 10.09 -6.86
CA ASP A 12 -6.36 8.67 -7.08
C ASP A 12 -5.25 8.26 -7.97
N SER A 13 -4.45 7.34 -7.54
CA SER A 13 -3.42 6.78 -8.35
C SER A 13 -3.40 5.31 -8.12
N GLN A 14 -2.76 4.59 -8.98
CA GLN A 14 -2.69 3.16 -8.85
C GLN A 14 -1.29 2.72 -8.56
N LEU A 15 -1.14 1.72 -7.76
CA LEU A 15 0.14 1.13 -7.48
C LEU A 15 -0.01 -0.33 -7.86
N ILE A 16 0.72 -0.77 -8.86
CA ILE A 16 0.61 -2.13 -9.32
C ILE A 16 1.86 -2.89 -9.00
N ILE A 17 1.73 -3.98 -8.28
CA ILE A 17 2.87 -4.79 -7.95
C ILE A 17 2.60 -6.22 -8.34
N ARG A 18 3.66 -6.96 -8.56
CA ARG A 18 3.51 -8.34 -8.92
C ARG A 18 3.96 -9.19 -7.78
N ILE A 19 3.21 -10.15 -7.40
CA ILE A 19 3.59 -11.05 -6.35
C ILE A 19 3.22 -12.45 -6.76
N ASN A 20 3.80 -13.41 -6.07
CA ASN A 20 3.52 -14.79 -6.32
C ASN A 20 2.06 -15.09 -6.09
N GLY A 21 1.46 -15.89 -6.95
CA GLY A 21 0.04 -16.18 -6.83
C GLY A 21 -0.34 -16.85 -5.52
N GLU A 22 0.52 -17.72 -5.04
CA GLU A 22 0.24 -18.39 -3.80
C GLU A 22 0.26 -17.41 -2.65
N GLN A 23 1.19 -16.48 -2.66
CA GLN A 23 1.25 -15.49 -1.62
C GLN A 23 0.05 -14.56 -1.68
N ARG A 24 -0.37 -14.21 -2.88
CA ARG A 24 -1.50 -13.36 -3.01
C ARG A 24 -2.75 -14.03 -2.46
N ASP A 25 -2.93 -15.31 -2.78
CA ASP A 25 -4.10 -16.02 -2.32
C ASP A 25 -4.10 -16.15 -0.81
N LYS A 26 -2.95 -16.42 -0.22
CA LYS A 26 -2.87 -16.52 1.19
C LYS A 26 -3.16 -15.19 1.85
N PHE A 27 -2.61 -14.12 1.30
CA PHE A 27 -2.82 -12.80 1.85
C PHE A 27 -4.29 -12.42 1.83
N VAL A 28 -4.94 -12.66 0.70
CA VAL A 28 -6.34 -12.31 0.59
C VAL A 28 -7.19 -13.15 1.54
N SER A 29 -6.84 -14.41 1.65
CA SER A 29 -7.58 -15.29 2.52
C SER A 29 -7.45 -14.89 3.98
N LEU A 30 -6.24 -14.51 4.38
CA LEU A 30 -6.04 -14.08 5.74
C LEU A 30 -6.75 -12.76 6.02
N CYS A 31 -6.80 -11.90 5.05
CA CYS A 31 -7.52 -10.66 5.22
C CYS A 31 -9.00 -10.93 5.44
N ASP A 32 -9.52 -11.88 4.72
CA ASP A 32 -10.92 -12.25 4.91
C ASP A 32 -11.13 -12.77 6.32
N ASP A 33 -10.21 -13.60 6.80
CA ASP A 33 -10.36 -14.15 8.14
C ASP A 33 -10.30 -13.07 9.19
N LEU A 34 -9.55 -12.02 8.94
CA LEU A 34 -9.44 -10.95 9.89
C LEU A 34 -10.45 -9.83 9.65
N ASP A 35 -11.38 -10.09 8.76
CA ASP A 35 -12.44 -9.13 8.49
C ASP A 35 -11.89 -7.82 7.95
N THR A 36 -10.94 -7.89 7.06
CA THR A 36 -10.41 -6.70 6.45
C THR A 36 -10.23 -7.03 4.97
N SER A 37 -9.53 -6.21 4.22
CA SER A 37 -9.33 -6.45 2.82
C SER A 37 -7.90 -6.19 2.45
N ALA A 38 -7.48 -6.77 1.35
CA ALA A 38 -6.11 -6.61 0.91
C ALA A 38 -5.80 -5.13 0.65
N ALA A 39 -6.71 -4.43 0.01
CA ALA A 39 -6.48 -3.04 -0.27
C ALA A 39 -6.34 -2.22 1.00
N ARG A 40 -7.15 -2.53 1.98
CA ARG A 40 -7.11 -1.82 3.22
C ARG A 40 -5.79 -2.04 3.94
N GLU A 41 -5.32 -3.28 3.96
CA GLU A 41 -4.09 -3.58 4.65
C GLU A 41 -2.88 -2.97 3.94
N VAL A 42 -2.90 -2.96 2.63
CA VAL A 42 -1.81 -2.37 1.88
C VAL A 42 -1.77 -0.86 2.12
N ARG A 43 -2.92 -0.21 2.11
CA ARG A 43 -2.96 1.22 2.35
C ARG A 43 -2.48 1.54 3.75
N ARG A 44 -2.83 0.70 4.69
CA ARG A 44 -2.41 0.90 6.06
C ARG A 44 -0.90 0.80 6.16
N PHE A 45 -0.32 -0.20 5.50
CA PHE A 45 1.11 -0.36 5.51
C PHE A 45 1.79 0.85 4.90
N ILE A 46 1.29 1.32 3.78
CA ILE A 46 1.88 2.45 3.10
C ILE A 46 1.86 3.69 3.98
N LYS A 47 0.75 3.92 4.62
CA LYS A 47 0.61 5.06 5.47
C LYS A 47 1.60 5.01 6.62
N GLN A 48 1.73 3.88 7.26
CA GLN A 48 2.64 3.73 8.35
C GLN A 48 4.07 3.89 7.90
N PHE A 49 4.40 3.32 6.77
CA PHE A 49 5.73 3.37 6.25
C PHE A 49 6.15 4.81 5.97
N ILE A 50 5.27 5.56 5.36
CA ILE A 50 5.54 6.94 5.05
C ILE A 50 5.74 7.74 6.33
N GLU A 51 4.86 7.55 7.28
CA GLU A 51 4.94 8.29 8.53
C GLU A 51 6.23 8.00 9.26
N GLU A 52 6.63 6.76 9.26
CA GLU A 52 7.82 6.39 9.97
C GLU A 52 9.06 6.97 9.34
N HIS A 53 9.13 6.96 8.05
CA HIS A 53 10.33 7.39 7.38
C HIS A 53 10.38 8.89 7.15
N GLU A 54 9.26 9.50 7.00
CA GLU A 54 9.25 10.94 6.85
C GLU A 54 9.57 11.61 8.14
N SER A 55 9.11 11.08 9.23
CA SER A 55 9.38 11.65 10.51
C SER A 55 10.85 11.65 10.77
N GLU A 56 11.52 10.64 10.35
CA GLU A 56 12.90 10.56 10.58
C GLU A 56 13.66 11.58 9.80
N ASN A 57 13.18 11.95 8.68
CA ASN A 57 13.83 12.90 7.86
C ASN A 57 13.69 14.30 8.35
N GLU A 58 12.84 14.52 9.25
CA GLU A 58 12.68 15.78 9.76
C GLU A 58 13.64 16.10 10.73
#